data_aaecebe92eeb23a1feb35f3783bf3d4a
#
_entry.id   aaecebe92eeb23a1feb35f3783bf3d4a
#
_cell.length_a   1.000
_cell.length_b   1.000
_cell.length_c   1.000
_cell.angle_alpha   90.00
_cell.angle_beta   90.00
_cell.angle_gamma   90.00
#
_symmetry.space_group_name_H-M   'P 1'
#
loop_
_entity.id
_entity.type
_entity.pdbx_description
1 polymer ?
#
loop_
_entity_poly.entity_id
_entity_poly.type
_entity_poly.pdbx_seq_one_letter_code
_entity_poly.pdbx_strand_id
1 'polypeptide(L)'
;MSRIHYFNPGHETAVLLGTQNYTAPTNVRKIQKDLALLPVWYAEEDDFVYLEDSKATPPFFAHLPKDLHPAPIPVTKAMLMKNAPYLSPMDAAPWGLSPHSLHLFEQLRDKAKVRLSVPTWKEDYFRLTGRQTAAECLEKIQALLPD
;
A
#
# COMPACT_ATOMS: atom_id res chain seq x y z
N MET A 1 -11.81 -8.99 -8.86
CA MET A 1 -11.20 -9.62 -7.66
C MET A 1 -10.81 -8.49 -6.74
N SER A 2 -11.34 -8.47 -5.52
CA SER A 2 -11.10 -7.37 -4.58
C SER A 2 -9.62 -7.25 -4.21
N ARG A 3 -9.20 -6.06 -3.83
CA ARG A 3 -7.82 -5.76 -3.40
C ARG A 3 -7.80 -5.26 -1.98
N ILE A 4 -6.66 -5.40 -1.33
CA ILE A 4 -6.40 -4.73 -0.06
C ILE A 4 -5.25 -3.74 -0.25
N HIS A 5 -5.59 -2.46 -0.24
CA HIS A 5 -4.65 -1.36 -0.44
C HIS A 5 -3.94 -1.00 0.86
N TYR A 6 -2.70 -0.56 0.75
CA TYR A 6 -1.90 -0.07 1.86
C TYR A 6 -1.06 1.13 1.42
N PHE A 7 -1.27 2.27 2.06
CA PHE A 7 -0.49 3.48 1.80
C PHE A 7 0.83 3.45 2.57
N ASN A 8 1.94 3.25 1.85
CA ASN A 8 3.30 3.16 2.41
C ASN A 8 4.28 4.09 1.68
N PRO A 9 4.22 5.41 1.93
CA PRO A 9 5.00 6.43 1.20
C PRO A 9 6.52 6.31 1.38
N GLY A 10 6.99 5.55 2.37
CA GLY A 10 8.41 5.28 2.61
C GLY A 10 8.95 4.04 1.88
N HIS A 11 8.20 3.46 0.93
CA HIS A 11 8.57 2.20 0.28
C HIS A 11 9.92 2.26 -0.47
N GLU A 12 10.25 3.38 -1.11
CA GLU A 12 11.53 3.53 -1.81
C GLU A 12 12.73 3.35 -0.88
N THR A 13 12.70 3.98 0.29
CA THR A 13 13.75 3.81 1.31
C THR A 13 13.79 2.36 1.82
N ALA A 14 12.63 1.74 2.02
CA ALA A 14 12.56 0.34 2.42
C ALA A 14 13.16 -0.61 1.38
N VAL A 15 12.97 -0.32 0.08
CA VAL A 15 13.60 -1.04 -1.04
C VAL A 15 15.12 -0.89 -0.98
N LEU A 16 15.61 0.36 -0.87
CA LEU A 16 17.06 0.65 -0.85
C LEU A 16 17.78 0.00 0.36
N LEU A 17 17.10 -0.10 1.49
CA LEU A 17 17.63 -0.78 2.68
C LEU A 17 17.51 -2.32 2.60
N GLY A 18 16.69 -2.85 1.69
CA GLY A 18 16.53 -4.29 1.47
C GLY A 18 16.02 -5.07 2.68
N THR A 19 15.33 -4.41 3.64
CA THR A 19 14.93 -5.03 4.90
C THR A 19 13.41 -5.19 5.03
N GLN A 20 12.99 -6.33 5.59
CA GLN A 20 11.60 -6.58 5.96
C GLN A 20 11.18 -5.78 7.21
N ASN A 21 12.14 -5.42 8.07
CA ASN A 21 11.91 -4.71 9.33
C ASN A 21 12.24 -3.21 9.20
N TYR A 22 11.77 -2.58 8.13
CA TYR A 22 11.95 -1.16 7.92
C TYR A 22 11.14 -0.33 8.91
N THR A 23 11.80 0.63 9.56
CA THR A 23 11.14 1.64 10.39
C THR A 23 11.30 3.00 9.72
N ALA A 24 10.18 3.54 9.24
CA ALA A 24 10.20 4.84 8.58
C ALA A 24 10.57 5.98 9.54
N PRO A 25 11.25 7.04 9.07
CA PRO A 25 11.47 8.28 9.82
C PRO A 25 10.15 8.87 10.35
N THR A 26 10.24 9.66 11.41
CA THR A 26 9.06 10.20 12.12
C THR A 26 8.14 11.02 11.20
N ASN A 27 8.72 11.84 10.32
CA ASN A 27 7.96 12.62 9.33
C ASN A 27 7.23 11.72 8.32
N VAL A 28 7.87 10.66 7.83
CA VAL A 28 7.25 9.70 6.91
C VAL A 28 6.13 8.93 7.60
N ARG A 29 6.34 8.51 8.86
CA ARG A 29 5.28 7.86 9.66
C ARG A 29 4.08 8.79 9.88
N LYS A 30 4.33 10.08 10.08
CA LYS A 30 3.27 11.07 10.21
C LYS A 30 2.47 11.17 8.90
N ILE A 31 3.13 11.32 7.75
CA ILE A 31 2.48 11.35 6.43
C ILE A 31 1.68 10.07 6.19
N GLN A 32 2.26 8.91 6.48
CA GLN A 32 1.60 7.62 6.33
C GLN A 32 0.33 7.53 7.16
N LYS A 33 0.36 8.02 8.40
CA LYS A 33 -0.81 8.04 9.28
C LYS A 33 -1.85 9.04 8.82
N ASP A 34 -1.44 10.26 8.48
CA ASP A 34 -2.36 11.35 8.09
C ASP A 34 -3.06 11.06 6.76
N LEU A 35 -2.39 10.34 5.85
CA LEU A 35 -2.89 9.99 4.51
C LEU A 35 -3.21 8.50 4.35
N ALA A 36 -3.35 7.75 5.45
CA ALA A 36 -3.59 6.30 5.40
C ALA A 36 -4.82 5.90 4.58
N LEU A 37 -5.81 6.80 4.49
CA LEU A 37 -7.05 6.61 3.72
C LEU A 37 -6.96 7.12 2.27
N LEU A 38 -5.81 7.62 1.81
CA LEU A 38 -5.66 8.07 0.42
C LEU A 38 -6.15 7.03 -0.62
N PRO A 39 -5.91 5.72 -0.43
CA PRO A 39 -6.40 4.71 -1.37
C PRO A 39 -7.91 4.70 -1.59
N VAL A 40 -8.74 5.16 -0.66
CA VAL A 40 -10.21 5.15 -0.84
C VAL A 40 -10.68 5.98 -2.04
N TRP A 41 -9.85 6.93 -2.53
CA TRP A 41 -10.18 7.81 -3.64
C TRP A 41 -9.91 7.23 -5.02
N TYR A 42 -9.17 6.10 -5.10
CA TYR A 42 -8.83 5.46 -6.38
C TYR A 42 -9.10 3.95 -6.40
N ALA A 43 -9.43 3.36 -5.26
CA ALA A 43 -9.75 1.95 -5.15
C ALA A 43 -11.18 1.67 -5.66
N GLU A 44 -11.43 0.43 -6.07
CA GLU A 44 -12.74 -0.01 -6.53
C GLU A 44 -13.72 -0.23 -5.37
N GLU A 45 -15.01 -0.29 -5.68
CA GLU A 45 -16.10 -0.39 -4.69
C GLU A 45 -15.93 -1.56 -3.71
N ASP A 46 -15.46 -2.71 -4.19
CA ASP A 46 -15.30 -3.94 -3.39
C ASP A 46 -13.90 -4.05 -2.74
N ASP A 47 -13.08 -3.03 -2.83
CA ASP A 47 -11.74 -3.03 -2.28
C ASP A 47 -11.72 -2.68 -0.79
N PHE A 48 -10.60 -3.03 -0.14
CA PHE A 48 -10.31 -2.71 1.24
C PHE A 48 -9.12 -1.78 1.34
N VAL A 49 -9.08 -0.94 2.38
CA VAL A 49 -7.93 -0.11 2.72
C VAL A 49 -7.42 -0.49 4.10
N TYR A 50 -6.21 -1.05 4.14
CA TYR A 50 -5.58 -1.49 5.38
C TYR A 50 -5.06 -0.32 6.20
N LEU A 51 -5.44 -0.28 7.46
CA LEU A 51 -5.00 0.70 8.44
C LEU A 51 -4.26 -0.01 9.58
N GLU A 52 -3.08 0.47 9.92
CA GLU A 52 -2.33 -0.03 11.08
C GLU A 52 -3.02 0.37 12.40
N ASP A 53 -3.67 1.54 12.43
CA ASP A 53 -4.38 2.07 13.59
C ASP A 53 -5.83 2.42 13.22
N SER A 54 -6.79 1.91 13.98
CA SER A 54 -8.22 2.23 13.81
C SER A 54 -8.55 3.71 14.04
N LYS A 55 -7.72 4.43 14.78
CA LYS A 55 -7.88 5.87 15.04
C LYS A 55 -7.53 6.74 13.81
N ALA A 56 -6.95 6.13 12.77
CA ALA A 56 -6.66 6.81 11.51
C ALA A 56 -7.90 7.10 10.65
N THR A 57 -9.10 6.61 11.05
CA THR A 57 -10.34 6.96 10.36
C THR A 57 -10.74 8.39 10.78
N PRO A 58 -10.50 9.42 9.94
CA PRO A 58 -10.83 10.77 10.33
C PRO A 58 -12.34 10.94 10.45
N PRO A 59 -12.82 11.77 11.38
CA PRO A 59 -14.22 12.22 11.39
C PRO A 59 -14.63 12.93 10.08
N PHE A 60 -13.65 13.19 9.24
CA PHE A 60 -13.79 13.82 7.92
C PHE A 60 -14.87 13.15 7.05
N PHE A 61 -14.92 11.81 6.99
CA PHE A 61 -15.94 11.12 6.19
C PHE A 61 -17.36 11.34 6.71
N ALA A 62 -17.53 11.56 8.03
CA ALA A 62 -18.83 11.85 8.60
C ALA A 62 -19.42 13.19 8.14
N HIS A 63 -18.57 14.10 7.65
CA HIS A 63 -18.97 15.43 7.17
C HIS A 63 -19.12 15.51 5.65
N LEU A 64 -18.76 14.45 4.92
CA LEU A 64 -18.97 14.42 3.48
C LEU A 64 -20.45 14.18 3.13
N PRO A 65 -20.95 14.79 2.05
CA PRO A 65 -22.21 14.37 1.43
C PRO A 65 -22.22 12.87 1.12
N LYS A 66 -23.36 12.21 1.25
CA LYS A 66 -23.47 10.74 1.11
C LYS A 66 -23.00 10.23 -0.26
N ASP A 67 -23.22 10.99 -1.30
CA ASP A 67 -22.81 10.72 -2.68
C ASP A 67 -21.28 10.84 -2.91
N LEU A 68 -20.57 11.46 -1.95
CA LEU A 68 -19.11 11.57 -1.93
C LEU A 68 -18.46 10.60 -0.92
N HIS A 69 -19.24 9.74 -0.26
CA HIS A 69 -18.66 8.72 0.61
C HIS A 69 -17.93 7.70 -0.25
N PRO A 70 -16.64 7.46 0.03
CA PRO A 70 -15.90 6.44 -0.71
C PRO A 70 -16.45 5.05 -0.41
N ALA A 71 -16.55 4.22 -1.44
CA ALA A 71 -17.05 2.85 -1.35
C ALA A 71 -16.07 1.87 -0.68
N PRO A 72 -14.72 1.95 -0.90
CA PRO A 72 -13.76 1.05 -0.28
C PRO A 72 -13.83 1.03 1.24
N ILE A 73 -13.66 -0.15 1.83
CA ILE A 73 -13.88 -0.40 3.26
C ILE A 73 -12.54 -0.29 4.02
N PRO A 74 -12.38 0.69 4.96
CA PRO A 74 -11.24 0.72 5.85
C PRO A 74 -11.23 -0.48 6.79
N VAL A 75 -10.10 -1.19 6.88
CA VAL A 75 -9.95 -2.39 7.72
C VAL A 75 -8.67 -2.37 8.53
N THR A 76 -8.74 -2.87 9.75
CA THR A 76 -7.58 -3.11 10.60
C THR A 76 -7.27 -4.60 10.65
N LYS A 77 -6.08 -4.96 11.15
CA LYS A 77 -5.72 -6.35 11.38
C LYS A 77 -6.75 -7.09 12.24
N ALA A 78 -7.27 -6.47 13.29
CA ALA A 78 -8.27 -7.07 14.17
C ALA A 78 -9.59 -7.36 13.43
N MET A 79 -10.03 -6.44 12.57
CA MET A 79 -11.22 -6.63 11.74
C MET A 79 -11.01 -7.76 10.72
N LEU A 80 -9.85 -7.80 10.08
CA LEU A 80 -9.50 -8.87 9.15
C LEU A 80 -9.48 -10.23 9.84
N MET A 81 -8.86 -10.34 11.01
CA MET A 81 -8.84 -11.60 11.79
C MET A 81 -10.26 -12.08 12.16
N LYS A 82 -11.11 -11.16 12.61
CA LYS A 82 -12.50 -11.48 12.98
C LYS A 82 -13.32 -11.97 11.79
N ASN A 83 -13.12 -11.39 10.62
CA ASN A 83 -13.94 -11.64 9.43
C ASN A 83 -13.27 -12.60 8.41
N ALA A 84 -12.05 -13.04 8.64
CA ALA A 84 -11.28 -13.86 7.69
C ALA A 84 -12.05 -15.05 7.07
N PRO A 85 -12.88 -15.81 7.82
CA PRO A 85 -13.65 -16.93 7.25
C PRO A 85 -14.67 -16.52 6.19
N TYR A 86 -15.14 -15.27 6.24
CA TYR A 86 -16.20 -14.73 5.38
C TYR A 86 -15.66 -13.89 4.22
N LEU A 87 -14.36 -13.54 4.24
CA LEU A 87 -13.76 -12.74 3.18
C LEU A 87 -13.47 -13.59 1.94
N SER A 88 -13.79 -13.05 0.78
CA SER A 88 -13.35 -13.61 -0.50
C SER A 88 -11.84 -13.51 -0.66
N PRO A 89 -11.20 -14.33 -1.51
CA PRO A 89 -9.79 -14.12 -1.88
C PRO A 89 -9.58 -12.74 -2.46
N MET A 90 -8.47 -12.09 -2.09
CA MET A 90 -8.12 -10.75 -2.55
C MET A 90 -6.63 -10.63 -2.87
N ASP A 91 -6.25 -9.60 -3.62
CA ASP A 91 -4.87 -9.29 -3.97
C ASP A 91 -4.30 -8.20 -3.05
N ALA A 92 -3.04 -8.36 -2.64
CA ALA A 92 -2.32 -7.31 -1.94
C ALA A 92 -1.92 -6.19 -2.90
N ALA A 93 -2.29 -4.95 -2.58
CA ALA A 93 -2.05 -3.76 -3.39
C ALA A 93 -1.39 -2.64 -2.57
N PRO A 94 -0.11 -2.78 -2.18
CA PRO A 94 0.61 -1.69 -1.54
C PRO A 94 0.80 -0.52 -2.51
N TRP A 95 0.87 0.71 -2.00
CA TRP A 95 1.23 1.91 -2.77
C TRP A 95 2.59 1.73 -3.46
N GLY A 96 3.54 1.13 -2.75
CA GLY A 96 4.82 0.74 -3.30
C GLY A 96 5.28 -0.62 -2.79
N LEU A 97 5.78 -1.45 -3.72
CA LEU A 97 6.38 -2.74 -3.40
C LEU A 97 7.72 -2.56 -2.72
N SER A 98 7.89 -3.24 -1.58
CA SER A 98 9.15 -3.31 -0.85
C SER A 98 9.19 -4.60 -0.04
N PRO A 99 10.36 -5.09 0.40
CA PRO A 99 10.43 -6.24 1.30
C PRO A 99 9.58 -6.06 2.56
N HIS A 100 9.50 -4.82 3.07
CA HIS A 100 8.68 -4.49 4.24
C HIS A 100 7.17 -4.63 3.98
N SER A 101 6.65 -4.05 2.88
CA SER A 101 5.21 -4.15 2.55
C SER A 101 4.80 -5.58 2.22
N LEU A 102 5.64 -6.34 1.54
CA LEU A 102 5.38 -7.76 1.27
C LEU A 102 5.32 -8.57 2.57
N HIS A 103 6.27 -8.36 3.48
CA HIS A 103 6.27 -9.02 4.79
C HIS A 103 5.01 -8.69 5.61
N LEU A 104 4.52 -7.44 5.57
CA LEU A 104 3.25 -7.05 6.19
C LEU A 104 2.09 -7.91 5.65
N PHE A 105 1.97 -8.01 4.33
CA PHE A 105 0.89 -8.80 3.71
C PHE A 105 1.03 -10.30 3.95
N GLU A 106 2.23 -10.84 3.98
CA GLU A 106 2.49 -12.21 4.39
C GLU A 106 2.05 -12.46 5.83
N GLN A 107 2.32 -11.51 6.74
CA GLN A 107 1.84 -11.61 8.11
C GLN A 107 0.30 -11.54 8.20
N LEU A 108 -0.38 -10.74 7.38
CA LEU A 108 -1.83 -10.71 7.32
C LEU A 108 -2.38 -12.03 6.80
N ARG A 109 -1.79 -12.60 5.74
CA ARG A 109 -2.15 -13.92 5.22
C ARG A 109 -1.99 -15.00 6.29
N ASP A 110 -0.84 -15.07 6.91
CA ASP A 110 -0.46 -16.22 7.75
C ASP A 110 -1.01 -16.11 9.17
N LYS A 111 -1.03 -14.91 9.77
CA LYS A 111 -1.49 -14.70 11.16
C LYS A 111 -2.97 -14.35 11.25
N ALA A 112 -3.49 -13.55 10.32
CA ALA A 112 -4.90 -13.20 10.28
C ALA A 112 -5.74 -14.21 9.48
N LYS A 113 -5.10 -15.22 8.84
CA LYS A 113 -5.75 -16.26 8.03
C LYS A 113 -6.58 -15.71 6.88
N VAL A 114 -6.21 -14.57 6.36
CA VAL A 114 -6.84 -13.95 5.20
C VAL A 114 -6.35 -14.64 3.93
N ARG A 115 -7.25 -14.96 3.02
CA ARG A 115 -6.91 -15.53 1.70
C ARG A 115 -6.35 -14.42 0.80
N LEU A 116 -5.05 -14.19 0.87
CA LEU A 116 -4.37 -13.06 0.25
C LEU A 116 -3.31 -13.52 -0.74
N SER A 117 -3.42 -13.09 -1.99
CA SER A 117 -2.37 -13.20 -3.00
C SER A 117 -1.37 -12.07 -2.77
N VAL A 118 -0.13 -12.44 -2.46
CA VAL A 118 0.94 -11.48 -2.19
C VAL A 118 1.91 -11.51 -3.37
N PRO A 119 2.24 -10.35 -3.98
CA PRO A 119 3.22 -10.29 -5.07
C PRO A 119 4.57 -10.86 -4.67
N THR A 120 5.28 -11.45 -5.61
CA THR A 120 6.65 -11.93 -5.39
C THR A 120 7.65 -10.79 -5.57
N TRP A 121 8.63 -10.69 -4.66
CA TRP A 121 9.75 -9.78 -4.82
C TRP A 121 10.60 -10.16 -6.03
N LYS A 122 11.03 -9.14 -6.78
CA LYS A 122 11.97 -9.28 -7.91
C LYS A 122 13.17 -8.37 -7.68
N GLU A 123 14.38 -8.88 -7.92
CA GLU A 123 15.63 -8.12 -7.79
C GLU A 123 15.64 -6.83 -8.60
N ASP A 124 14.99 -6.84 -9.75
CA ASP A 124 14.87 -5.64 -10.60
C ASP A 124 14.15 -4.47 -9.91
N TYR A 125 13.32 -4.71 -8.89
CA TYR A 125 12.65 -3.63 -8.16
C TYR A 125 13.63 -2.72 -7.41
N PHE A 126 14.73 -3.28 -6.91
CA PHE A 126 15.79 -2.48 -6.30
C PHE A 126 16.41 -1.53 -7.33
N ARG A 127 16.76 -2.05 -8.51
CA ARG A 127 17.32 -1.25 -9.59
C ARG A 127 16.36 -0.17 -10.08
N LEU A 128 15.07 -0.52 -10.28
CA LEU A 128 14.04 0.40 -10.76
C LEU A 128 13.72 1.53 -9.77
N THR A 129 13.92 1.31 -8.48
CA THR A 129 13.73 2.33 -7.44
C THR A 129 14.91 3.33 -7.37
N GLY A 130 16.06 3.00 -7.98
CA GLY A 130 17.27 3.81 -7.93
C GLY A 130 17.19 5.07 -8.81
N ARG A 131 17.64 6.22 -8.29
CA ARG A 131 17.70 7.49 -9.05
C ARG A 131 18.60 7.39 -10.28
N GLN A 132 19.64 6.56 -10.24
CA GLN A 132 20.51 6.30 -11.38
C GLN A 132 19.74 5.74 -12.57
N THR A 133 18.88 4.74 -12.33
CA THR A 133 18.02 4.15 -13.38
C THR A 133 17.04 5.16 -13.95
N ALA A 134 16.49 6.04 -13.11
CA ALA A 134 15.61 7.12 -13.58
C ALA A 134 16.34 8.11 -14.49
N ALA A 135 17.56 8.50 -14.14
CA ALA A 135 18.41 9.38 -14.97
C ALA A 135 18.73 8.73 -16.32
N GLU A 136 19.19 7.48 -16.33
CA GLU A 136 19.47 6.72 -17.56
C GLU A 136 18.24 6.57 -18.45
N CYS A 137 17.06 6.37 -17.85
CA CYS A 137 15.80 6.32 -18.57
C CYS A 137 15.47 7.67 -19.23
N LEU A 138 15.65 8.76 -18.49
CA LEU A 138 15.41 10.12 -19.00
C LEU A 138 16.32 10.45 -20.19
N GLU A 139 17.60 10.14 -20.11
CA GLU A 139 18.55 10.32 -21.22
C GLU A 139 18.12 9.55 -22.48
N LYS A 140 17.66 8.30 -22.32
CA LYS A 140 17.14 7.50 -23.43
C LYS A 140 15.87 8.10 -24.05
N ILE A 141 14.96 8.62 -23.21
CA ILE A 141 13.75 9.28 -23.69
C ILE A 141 14.09 10.55 -24.47
N GLN A 142 15.00 11.37 -23.94
CA GLN A 142 15.46 12.58 -24.62
C GLN A 142 16.07 12.28 -26.01
N ALA A 143 16.84 11.21 -26.12
CA ALA A 143 17.41 10.78 -27.39
C ALA A 143 16.36 10.30 -28.42
N LEU A 144 15.13 10.02 -28.02
CA LEU A 144 14.03 9.63 -28.89
C LEU A 144 13.10 10.78 -29.28
N LEU A 145 13.24 11.93 -28.62
CA LEU A 145 12.43 13.11 -28.94
C LEU A 145 13.04 13.84 -30.12
N PRO A 146 12.24 14.26 -31.13
CA PRO A 146 12.74 15.14 -32.18
C PRO A 146 13.10 16.51 -31.57
N ASP A 147 14.11 17.15 -32.16
CA ASP A 147 14.53 18.55 -31.84
C ASP A 147 13.39 19.54 -32.12
#